data_0a77b17889bed4968538db575dce8a06
#
_entry.id   0a77b17889bed4968538db575dce8a06
#
_cell.length_a   1.000
_cell.length_b   1.000
_cell.length_c   1.000
_cell.angle_alpha   90.00
_cell.angle_beta   90.00
_cell.angle_gamma   90.00
#
_symmetry.space_group_name_H-M   'P 1'
#
loop_
_entity.id
_entity.type
_entity.pdbx_description
1 polymer ?
#
loop_
_entity_poly.entity_id
_entity_poly.type
_entity_poly.pdbx_seq_one_letter_code
_entity_poly.pdbx_strand_id
1 'polypeptide(L)'
;MSTPLVSIVVPIYNAAPNLAGCIQSIRKQRYENLEILLVNDGSEDVSLPICDMYARIDPRITVINRPNSGVSATRNYAIEHAHGDYLQFVDSDDWLDRNATRLLVERALETDCDMVIARYCRVDGEKQTVHGFLSEGPCLSQRDLARHLLEEPASFYYGVMWNKLYRRSIIENHHIRCNEEMTWSEDFLFNLEYIRYANSFCALETPIYYYRKNNKSITATKVNLLNAVKVKTSLFPYYKQLYTDIGLYEQFKPQIYRYLVSTAEHS
;
A
#
# COMPACT_ATOMS: atom_id res chain seq x y z
N MET A 1 12.17 -5.22 -24.79
CA MET A 1 11.95 -4.14 -23.79
C MET A 1 12.75 -4.52 -22.56
N SER A 2 13.39 -3.57 -21.87
CA SER A 2 14.09 -3.84 -20.61
C SER A 2 13.04 -4.19 -19.54
N THR A 3 13.35 -5.16 -18.70
CA THR A 3 12.52 -5.51 -17.54
C THR A 3 12.55 -4.34 -16.55
N PRO A 4 11.41 -3.71 -16.18
CA PRO A 4 11.42 -2.53 -15.30
C PRO A 4 11.96 -2.87 -13.92
N LEU A 5 12.62 -1.92 -13.27
CA LEU A 5 13.05 -2.06 -11.89
C LEU A 5 11.87 -1.80 -10.95
N VAL A 6 11.70 -2.66 -9.95
CA VAL A 6 10.70 -2.46 -8.88
C VAL A 6 11.40 -2.22 -7.55
N SER A 7 11.14 -1.08 -6.93
CA SER A 7 11.57 -0.80 -5.56
C SER A 7 10.53 -1.32 -4.59
N ILE A 8 10.90 -2.32 -3.80
CA ILE A 8 10.06 -2.83 -2.70
C ILE A 8 10.45 -2.11 -1.42
N VAL A 9 9.51 -1.38 -0.84
CA VAL A 9 9.69 -0.56 0.37
C VAL A 9 9.13 -1.31 1.58
N VAL A 10 9.98 -1.52 2.59
CA VAL A 10 9.59 -2.18 3.84
C VAL A 10 9.91 -1.26 5.03
N PRO A 11 8.90 -0.57 5.60
CA PRO A 11 9.08 0.17 6.85
C PRO A 11 9.16 -0.81 8.02
N ILE A 12 10.13 -0.61 8.91
CA ILE A 12 10.44 -1.57 9.99
C ILE A 12 10.55 -0.84 11.32
N TYR A 13 9.72 -1.24 12.29
CA TYR A 13 9.84 -0.81 13.68
C TYR A 13 9.43 -1.92 14.62
N ASN A 14 10.37 -2.42 15.42
CA ASN A 14 10.17 -3.50 16.39
C ASN A 14 9.43 -4.73 15.80
N ALA A 15 9.89 -5.20 14.63
CA ALA A 15 9.24 -6.24 13.83
C ALA A 15 9.93 -7.61 13.91
N ALA A 16 10.92 -7.80 14.77
CA ALA A 16 11.76 -9.01 14.83
C ALA A 16 11.02 -10.35 14.75
N PRO A 17 9.85 -10.56 15.36
CA PRO A 17 9.15 -11.84 15.32
C PRO A 17 8.75 -12.31 13.91
N ASN A 18 8.43 -11.40 13.01
CA ASN A 18 7.89 -11.70 11.67
C ASN A 18 8.82 -11.28 10.52
N LEU A 19 9.76 -10.37 10.80
CA LEU A 19 10.60 -9.70 9.82
C LEU A 19 11.38 -10.67 8.92
N ALA A 20 11.93 -11.73 9.49
CA ALA A 20 12.67 -12.74 8.70
C ALA A 20 11.77 -13.41 7.65
N GLY A 21 10.52 -13.71 7.99
CA GLY A 21 9.53 -14.28 7.06
C GLY A 21 9.16 -13.29 5.94
N CYS A 22 8.95 -12.03 6.29
CA CYS A 22 8.69 -10.95 5.35
C CYS A 22 9.85 -10.82 4.34
N ILE A 23 11.07 -10.59 4.80
CA ILE A 23 12.26 -10.43 3.94
C ILE A 23 12.48 -11.68 3.07
N GLN A 24 12.30 -12.88 3.61
CA GLN A 24 12.42 -14.13 2.86
C GLN A 24 11.41 -14.21 1.71
N SER A 25 10.16 -13.76 1.91
CA SER A 25 9.13 -13.76 0.88
C SER A 25 9.47 -12.81 -0.27
N ILE A 26 10.07 -11.66 0.04
CA ILE A 26 10.54 -10.68 -0.94
C ILE A 26 11.75 -11.22 -1.71
N ARG A 27 12.74 -11.77 -1.02
CA ARG A 27 13.93 -12.34 -1.65
C ARG A 27 13.65 -13.50 -2.60
N LYS A 28 12.58 -14.28 -2.30
CA LYS A 28 12.15 -15.44 -3.10
C LYS A 28 11.19 -15.07 -4.23
N GLN A 29 10.96 -13.79 -4.50
CA GLN A 29 10.17 -13.39 -5.66
C GLN A 29 10.76 -13.95 -6.96
N ARG A 30 9.89 -14.40 -7.86
CA ARG A 30 10.28 -14.86 -9.20
C ARG A 30 10.65 -13.72 -10.14
N TYR A 31 10.31 -12.50 -9.77
CA TYR A 31 10.75 -11.29 -10.45
C TYR A 31 12.12 -10.89 -9.91
N GLU A 32 13.13 -10.80 -10.79
CA GLU A 32 14.53 -10.66 -10.37
C GLU A 32 15.01 -9.22 -10.27
N ASN A 33 14.46 -8.33 -11.14
CA ASN A 33 14.90 -6.92 -11.20
C ASN A 33 14.28 -6.09 -10.07
N LEU A 34 14.77 -6.31 -8.87
CA LEU A 34 14.31 -5.72 -7.62
C LEU A 34 15.37 -4.85 -6.96
N GLU A 35 14.94 -3.74 -6.42
CA GLU A 35 15.59 -2.98 -5.36
C GLU A 35 14.78 -3.17 -4.07
N ILE A 36 15.40 -3.55 -2.98
CA ILE A 36 14.71 -3.85 -1.71
C ILE A 36 15.20 -2.85 -0.66
N LEU A 37 14.34 -1.94 -0.25
CA LEU A 37 14.64 -0.90 0.72
C LEU A 37 14.07 -1.29 2.09
N LEU A 38 14.92 -1.78 2.99
CA LEU A 38 14.59 -2.10 4.38
C LEU A 38 14.88 -0.87 5.23
N VAL A 39 13.83 -0.13 5.63
CA VAL A 39 14.00 1.13 6.36
C VAL A 39 13.66 0.92 7.82
N ASN A 40 14.70 0.80 8.66
CA ASN A 40 14.58 0.67 10.10
C ASN A 40 14.33 2.04 10.74
N ASP A 41 13.18 2.19 11.34
CA ASP A 41 12.71 3.42 12.00
C ASP A 41 13.05 3.42 13.51
N GLY A 42 14.33 3.21 13.82
CA GLY A 42 14.83 3.25 15.21
C GLY A 42 14.31 2.10 16.07
N SER A 43 14.29 0.86 15.54
CA SER A 43 13.90 -0.30 16.35
C SER A 43 14.82 -0.51 17.54
N GLU A 44 14.23 -0.89 18.67
CA GLU A 44 14.93 -1.21 19.93
C GLU A 44 15.15 -2.73 20.09
N ASP A 45 14.52 -3.54 19.23
CA ASP A 45 14.68 -5.00 19.19
C ASP A 45 15.76 -5.44 18.19
N VAL A 46 15.83 -6.73 17.89
CA VAL A 46 16.82 -7.29 16.97
C VAL A 46 16.45 -7.12 15.47
N SER A 47 15.51 -6.22 15.12
CA SER A 47 15.10 -5.98 13.73
C SER A 47 16.26 -5.50 12.86
N LEU A 48 17.05 -4.52 13.31
CA LEU A 48 18.19 -4.01 12.55
C LEU A 48 19.25 -5.09 12.29
N PRO A 49 19.73 -5.87 13.29
CA PRO A 49 20.59 -7.01 13.06
C PRO A 49 20.07 -8.03 12.04
N ILE A 50 18.73 -8.27 12.02
CA ILE A 50 18.12 -9.15 11.01
C ILE A 50 18.26 -8.53 9.61
N CYS A 51 17.97 -7.25 9.43
CA CYS A 51 18.13 -6.55 8.15
C CYS A 51 19.57 -6.64 7.64
N ASP A 52 20.55 -6.34 8.50
CA ASP A 52 21.98 -6.37 8.16
C ASP A 52 22.43 -7.77 7.74
N MET A 53 21.92 -8.81 8.40
CA MET A 53 22.20 -10.19 8.01
C MET A 53 21.75 -10.50 6.58
N TYR A 54 20.53 -10.04 6.22
CA TYR A 54 20.00 -10.28 4.88
C TYR A 54 20.70 -9.44 3.81
N ALA A 55 21.08 -8.19 4.11
CA ALA A 55 21.83 -7.34 3.18
C ALA A 55 23.20 -7.93 2.82
N ARG A 56 23.85 -8.65 3.74
CA ARG A 56 25.14 -9.33 3.47
C ARG A 56 25.05 -10.47 2.45
N ILE A 57 23.87 -11.06 2.29
CA ILE A 57 23.67 -12.26 1.45
C ILE A 57 22.82 -12.00 0.21
N ASP A 58 22.25 -10.79 0.07
CA ASP A 58 21.46 -10.41 -1.09
C ASP A 58 21.79 -8.96 -1.51
N PRO A 59 22.53 -8.76 -2.62
CA PRO A 59 22.98 -7.43 -3.02
C PRO A 59 21.86 -6.48 -3.47
N ARG A 60 20.65 -6.97 -3.66
CA ARG A 60 19.48 -6.13 -3.97
C ARG A 60 18.94 -5.39 -2.75
N ILE A 61 19.37 -5.76 -1.53
CA ILE A 61 18.90 -5.20 -0.28
C ILE A 61 19.78 -4.02 0.14
N THR A 62 19.14 -2.88 0.34
CA THR A 62 19.70 -1.70 1.00
C THR A 62 19.02 -1.53 2.35
N VAL A 63 19.81 -1.49 3.43
CA VAL A 63 19.33 -1.20 4.79
C VAL A 63 19.55 0.28 5.09
N ILE A 64 18.49 0.96 5.45
CA ILE A 64 18.51 2.35 5.89
C ILE A 64 18.14 2.37 7.37
N ASN A 65 19.06 2.84 8.21
CA ASN A 65 18.82 2.97 9.65
C ASN A 65 18.67 4.44 10.02
N ARG A 66 17.56 4.80 10.67
CA ARG A 66 17.24 6.17 11.03
C ARG A 66 16.62 6.26 12.42
N PRO A 67 16.66 7.42 13.08
CA PRO A 67 15.89 7.64 14.32
C PRO A 67 14.39 7.48 14.06
N ASN A 68 13.66 7.01 15.07
CA ASN A 68 12.21 6.82 14.96
C ASN A 68 11.49 8.14 14.65
N SER A 69 10.69 8.12 13.62
CA SER A 69 9.94 9.27 13.10
C SER A 69 8.55 8.90 12.60
N GLY A 70 8.17 7.63 12.75
CA GLY A 70 6.88 7.09 12.35
C GLY A 70 6.83 6.55 10.93
N VAL A 71 5.82 5.73 10.66
CA VAL A 71 5.69 4.96 9.41
C VAL A 71 5.60 5.85 8.17
N SER A 72 4.88 6.98 8.24
CA SER A 72 4.76 7.95 7.14
C SER A 72 6.10 8.54 6.74
N ALA A 73 6.88 9.05 7.71
CA ALA A 73 8.21 9.59 7.48
C ALA A 73 9.18 8.52 6.96
N THR A 74 9.04 7.30 7.42
CA THR A 74 9.82 6.14 6.99
C THR A 74 9.51 5.76 5.53
N ARG A 75 8.24 5.73 5.14
CA ARG A 75 7.84 5.50 3.75
C ARG A 75 8.28 6.65 2.85
N ASN A 76 8.12 7.90 3.27
CA ASN A 76 8.57 9.07 2.50
C ASN A 76 10.07 9.01 2.22
N TYR A 77 10.86 8.70 3.24
CA TYR A 77 12.30 8.54 3.08
C TYR A 77 12.66 7.44 2.08
N ALA A 78 11.96 6.30 2.13
CA ALA A 78 12.15 5.24 1.17
C ALA A 78 11.75 5.64 -0.27
N ILE A 79 10.65 6.37 -0.44
CA ILE A 79 10.22 6.90 -1.75
C ILE A 79 11.32 7.79 -2.36
N GLU A 80 11.93 8.67 -1.57
CA GLU A 80 13.03 9.57 -2.01
C GLU A 80 14.29 8.83 -2.44
N HIS A 81 14.52 7.62 -1.92
CA HIS A 81 15.70 6.81 -2.21
C HIS A 81 15.41 5.64 -3.18
N ALA A 82 14.18 5.54 -3.66
CA ALA A 82 13.78 4.51 -4.60
C ALA A 82 14.15 4.88 -6.04
N HIS A 83 14.72 3.93 -6.79
CA HIS A 83 15.16 4.12 -8.17
C HIS A 83 14.29 3.35 -9.19
N GLY A 84 13.40 2.48 -8.71
CA GLY A 84 12.54 1.65 -9.56
C GLY A 84 11.60 2.45 -10.46
N ASP A 85 11.20 1.85 -11.56
CA ASP A 85 10.12 2.37 -12.41
C ASP A 85 8.78 2.28 -11.70
N TYR A 86 8.66 1.29 -10.80
CA TYR A 86 7.50 1.04 -9.97
C TYR A 86 7.87 0.95 -8.50
N LEU A 87 6.89 1.29 -7.63
CA LEU A 87 6.97 1.09 -6.18
C LEU A 87 5.98 0.02 -5.73
N GLN A 88 6.42 -0.84 -4.84
CA GLN A 88 5.61 -1.82 -4.11
C GLN A 88 5.89 -1.69 -2.61
N PHE A 89 4.85 -1.57 -1.78
CA PHE A 89 5.01 -1.49 -0.33
C PHE A 89 4.72 -2.85 0.32
N VAL A 90 5.44 -3.17 1.38
CA VAL A 90 5.25 -4.41 2.14
C VAL A 90 5.42 -4.09 3.62
N ASP A 91 4.43 -4.39 4.45
CA ASP A 91 4.54 -4.23 5.89
C ASP A 91 5.39 -5.37 6.49
N SER A 92 6.20 -5.05 7.49
CA SER A 92 7.25 -5.93 8.01
C SER A 92 6.76 -7.17 8.77
N ASP A 93 5.46 -7.24 9.09
CA ASP A 93 4.82 -8.39 9.75
C ASP A 93 4.05 -9.32 8.79
N ASP A 94 4.02 -8.99 7.49
CA ASP A 94 3.31 -9.69 6.44
C ASP A 94 4.24 -10.44 5.47
N TRP A 95 3.67 -11.06 4.41
CA TRP A 95 4.48 -11.70 3.36
C TRP A 95 3.78 -11.69 2.00
N LEU A 96 4.59 -11.83 0.96
CA LEU A 96 4.15 -11.87 -0.45
C LEU A 96 4.00 -13.32 -0.94
N ASP A 97 3.06 -13.53 -1.88
CA ASP A 97 3.13 -14.70 -2.78
C ASP A 97 4.40 -14.67 -3.60
N ARG A 98 4.91 -15.84 -3.95
CA ARG A 98 6.16 -15.99 -4.71
C ARG A 98 6.11 -15.34 -6.10
N ASN A 99 4.94 -15.19 -6.68
CA ASN A 99 4.72 -14.58 -7.98
C ASN A 99 4.23 -13.12 -7.90
N ALA A 100 4.07 -12.56 -6.70
CA ALA A 100 3.40 -11.29 -6.48
C ALA A 100 3.92 -10.17 -7.39
N THR A 101 5.20 -9.85 -7.29
CA THR A 101 5.79 -8.76 -8.08
C THR A 101 5.75 -9.06 -9.58
N ARG A 102 5.99 -10.33 -9.98
CA ARG A 102 5.90 -10.72 -11.40
C ARG A 102 4.51 -10.47 -11.96
N LEU A 103 3.45 -10.95 -11.30
CA LEU A 103 2.08 -10.79 -11.77
C LEU A 103 1.65 -9.31 -11.83
N LEU A 104 2.05 -8.52 -10.84
CA LEU A 104 1.79 -7.08 -10.84
C LEU A 104 2.46 -6.38 -12.02
N VAL A 105 3.74 -6.68 -12.28
CA VAL A 105 4.50 -6.07 -13.38
C VAL A 105 3.97 -6.53 -14.72
N GLU A 106 3.71 -7.83 -14.91
CA GLU A 106 3.11 -8.38 -16.13
C GLU A 106 1.80 -7.62 -16.44
N ARG A 107 0.92 -7.48 -15.45
CA ARG A 107 -0.34 -6.76 -15.63
C ARG A 107 -0.14 -5.28 -15.98
N ALA A 108 0.82 -4.61 -15.32
CA ALA A 108 1.15 -3.21 -15.61
C ALA A 108 1.70 -3.01 -17.02
N LEU A 109 2.55 -3.93 -17.50
CA LEU A 109 3.14 -3.86 -18.84
C LEU A 109 2.15 -4.20 -19.95
N GLU A 110 1.30 -5.20 -19.75
CA GLU A 110 0.26 -5.60 -20.71
C GLU A 110 -0.73 -4.47 -21.01
N THR A 111 -0.98 -3.63 -20.02
CA THR A 111 -2.05 -2.63 -20.09
C THR A 111 -1.53 -1.20 -20.09
N ASP A 112 -0.24 -1.00 -19.87
CA ASP A 112 0.40 0.31 -19.62
C ASP A 112 -0.32 1.15 -18.56
N CYS A 113 -0.88 0.49 -17.53
CA CYS A 113 -1.62 1.20 -16.50
C CYS A 113 -0.71 1.88 -15.49
N ASP A 114 -1.27 2.86 -14.79
CA ASP A 114 -0.56 3.65 -13.79
C ASP A 114 -0.51 2.96 -12.43
N MET A 115 -1.55 2.15 -12.13
CA MET A 115 -1.64 1.38 -10.89
C MET A 115 -2.26 0.01 -11.15
N VAL A 116 -1.68 -1.03 -10.56
CA VAL A 116 -2.33 -2.33 -10.43
C VAL A 116 -2.80 -2.51 -8.99
N ILE A 117 -4.05 -2.95 -8.80
CA ILE A 117 -4.66 -3.24 -7.50
C ILE A 117 -4.97 -4.72 -7.43
N ALA A 118 -4.35 -5.44 -6.52
CA ALA A 118 -4.51 -6.89 -6.39
C ALA A 118 -5.41 -7.28 -5.21
N ARG A 119 -6.03 -8.46 -5.30
CA ARG A 119 -6.63 -9.10 -4.13
C ARG A 119 -5.56 -9.52 -3.14
N TYR A 120 -5.95 -9.69 -1.89
CA TYR A 120 -5.08 -10.16 -0.82
C TYR A 120 -5.75 -11.25 0.00
N CYS A 121 -4.94 -11.97 0.75
CA CYS A 121 -5.37 -13.00 1.70
C CYS A 121 -5.21 -12.48 3.13
N ARG A 122 -6.28 -12.48 3.92
CA ARG A 122 -6.22 -12.23 5.36
C ARG A 122 -5.98 -13.55 6.09
N VAL A 123 -4.99 -13.56 6.96
CA VAL A 123 -4.57 -14.75 7.71
C VAL A 123 -4.83 -14.53 9.20
N ASP A 124 -5.70 -15.36 9.78
CA ASP A 124 -6.05 -15.37 11.20
C ASP A 124 -5.83 -16.78 11.74
N GLY A 125 -4.65 -17.04 12.28
CA GLY A 125 -4.20 -18.39 12.61
C GLY A 125 -4.11 -19.29 11.37
N GLU A 126 -4.88 -20.36 11.34
CA GLU A 126 -4.96 -21.28 10.19
C GLU A 126 -5.99 -20.84 9.14
N LYS A 127 -6.88 -19.90 9.49
CA LYS A 127 -7.93 -19.43 8.59
C LYS A 127 -7.35 -18.41 7.60
N GLN A 128 -7.62 -18.63 6.31
CA GLN A 128 -7.28 -17.71 5.24
C GLN A 128 -8.54 -17.32 4.48
N THR A 129 -8.69 -16.01 4.23
CA THR A 129 -9.82 -15.45 3.47
C THR A 129 -9.31 -14.48 2.43
N VAL A 130 -9.80 -14.60 1.20
CA VAL A 130 -9.43 -13.72 0.08
C VAL A 130 -10.36 -12.51 0.07
N HIS A 131 -9.77 -11.33 -0.10
CA HIS A 131 -10.46 -10.05 -0.12
C HIS A 131 -10.09 -9.27 -1.38
N GLY A 132 -11.08 -8.57 -1.93
CA GLY A 132 -10.94 -7.70 -3.09
C GLY A 132 -12.24 -7.60 -3.86
N PHE A 133 -12.50 -6.46 -4.48
CA PHE A 133 -13.77 -6.14 -5.12
C PHE A 133 -13.67 -6.02 -6.64
N LEU A 134 -12.53 -5.57 -7.15
CA LEU A 134 -12.34 -5.39 -8.56
C LEU A 134 -12.10 -6.73 -9.26
N SER A 135 -12.66 -6.86 -10.47
CA SER A 135 -12.42 -8.01 -11.36
C SER A 135 -11.42 -7.66 -12.45
N GLU A 136 -10.65 -8.66 -12.88
CA GLU A 136 -9.77 -8.51 -14.02
C GLU A 136 -10.58 -8.20 -15.29
N GLY A 137 -10.03 -7.33 -16.11
CA GLY A 137 -10.69 -6.87 -17.32
C GLY A 137 -9.93 -5.70 -17.94
N PRO A 138 -10.60 -4.87 -18.76
CA PRO A 138 -10.06 -3.62 -19.27
C PRO A 138 -9.65 -2.71 -18.10
N CYS A 139 -8.67 -1.84 -18.35
CA CYS A 139 -8.31 -0.84 -17.35
C CYS A 139 -9.46 0.10 -17.06
N LEU A 140 -9.63 0.40 -15.79
CA LEU A 140 -10.56 1.41 -15.32
C LEU A 140 -9.97 2.80 -15.54
N SER A 141 -10.80 3.73 -15.97
CA SER A 141 -10.45 5.15 -15.91
C SER A 141 -10.45 5.63 -14.45
N GLN A 142 -9.88 6.79 -14.21
CA GLN A 142 -9.96 7.49 -12.91
C GLN A 142 -11.41 7.63 -12.42
N ARG A 143 -12.33 7.98 -13.32
CA ARG A 143 -13.76 8.12 -12.98
C ARG A 143 -14.41 6.79 -12.65
N ASP A 144 -14.03 5.71 -13.30
CA ASP A 144 -14.60 4.39 -13.02
C ASP A 144 -14.09 3.85 -11.68
N LEU A 145 -12.79 3.98 -11.40
CA LEU A 145 -12.25 3.63 -10.07
C LEU A 145 -12.92 4.46 -8.96
N ALA A 146 -13.12 5.75 -9.18
CA ALA A 146 -13.79 6.61 -8.20
C ALA A 146 -15.25 6.19 -7.95
N ARG A 147 -15.96 5.65 -8.94
CA ARG A 147 -17.30 5.08 -8.74
C ARG A 147 -17.26 3.84 -7.84
N HIS A 148 -16.30 2.93 -8.06
CA HIS A 148 -16.11 1.77 -7.19
C HIS A 148 -15.76 2.18 -5.74
N LEU A 149 -15.00 3.24 -5.55
CA LEU A 149 -14.74 3.80 -4.21
C LEU A 149 -16.01 4.30 -3.51
N LEU A 150 -17.07 4.71 -4.25
CA LEU A 150 -18.36 5.10 -3.66
C LEU A 150 -19.19 3.90 -3.17
N GLU A 151 -19.01 2.73 -3.77
CA GLU A 151 -19.69 1.50 -3.37
C GLU A 151 -19.21 1.05 -1.99
N GLU A 152 -17.88 1.08 -1.78
CA GLU A 152 -17.20 0.66 -0.55
C GLU A 152 -16.23 1.75 -0.02
N PRO A 153 -16.74 2.91 0.42
CA PRO A 153 -15.94 4.12 0.61
C PRO A 153 -14.97 4.06 1.80
N ALA A 154 -15.08 3.08 2.68
CA ALA A 154 -14.17 2.85 3.81
C ALA A 154 -13.42 1.53 3.70
N SER A 155 -13.45 0.91 2.53
CA SER A 155 -12.86 -0.41 2.30
C SER A 155 -11.35 -0.41 2.52
N PHE A 156 -10.90 -1.40 3.28
CA PHE A 156 -9.48 -1.68 3.49
C PHE A 156 -8.77 -1.99 2.16
N TYR A 157 -9.43 -2.68 1.22
CA TYR A 157 -8.90 -3.02 -0.10
C TYR A 157 -8.43 -1.80 -0.90
N TYR A 158 -9.20 -0.71 -0.89
CA TYR A 158 -8.81 0.53 -1.56
C TYR A 158 -7.85 1.38 -0.72
N GLY A 159 -7.94 1.27 0.61
CA GLY A 159 -7.22 2.13 1.54
C GLY A 159 -5.75 1.81 1.68
N VAL A 160 -5.36 0.53 1.70
CA VAL A 160 -3.98 0.10 1.98
C VAL A 160 -3.03 0.29 0.80
N MET A 161 -1.73 0.43 1.08
CA MET A 161 -0.70 0.60 0.04
C MET A 161 -0.14 -0.75 -0.46
N TRP A 162 -0.09 -1.76 0.37
CA TRP A 162 0.68 -2.98 0.14
C TRP A 162 0.06 -3.98 -0.87
N ASN A 163 -1.19 -3.82 -1.27
CA ASN A 163 -1.81 -4.64 -2.33
C ASN A 163 -1.72 -3.99 -3.73
N LYS A 164 -0.83 -3.02 -3.89
CA LYS A 164 -0.75 -2.20 -5.12
C LYS A 164 0.67 -2.15 -5.67
N LEU A 165 0.74 -1.94 -6.99
CA LEU A 165 1.94 -1.53 -7.70
C LEU A 165 1.70 -0.13 -8.26
N TYR A 166 2.60 0.79 -7.97
CA TYR A 166 2.49 2.20 -8.36
C TYR A 166 3.53 2.57 -9.40
N ARG A 167 3.16 3.25 -10.47
CA ARG A 167 4.10 3.88 -11.38
C ARG A 167 4.80 5.04 -10.65
N ARG A 168 6.10 4.90 -10.37
CA ARG A 168 6.85 5.86 -9.52
C ARG A 168 6.88 7.26 -10.10
N SER A 169 6.93 7.43 -11.43
CA SER A 169 6.96 8.75 -12.05
C SER A 169 5.76 9.64 -11.67
N ILE A 170 4.59 9.08 -11.41
CA ILE A 170 3.43 9.85 -10.94
C ILE A 170 3.68 10.37 -9.53
N ILE A 171 4.23 9.55 -8.64
CA ILE A 171 4.56 9.93 -7.27
C ILE A 171 5.57 11.08 -7.26
N GLU A 172 6.62 10.96 -8.08
CA GLU A 172 7.69 11.97 -8.13
C GLU A 172 7.24 13.27 -8.81
N ASN A 173 6.57 13.18 -9.96
CA ASN A 173 6.15 14.37 -10.71
C ASN A 173 5.13 15.23 -9.94
N HIS A 174 4.35 14.62 -9.06
CA HIS A 174 3.33 15.29 -8.26
C HIS A 174 3.67 15.41 -6.77
N HIS A 175 4.90 15.02 -6.38
CA HIS A 175 5.40 15.10 -5.01
C HIS A 175 4.47 14.43 -3.99
N ILE A 176 3.87 13.28 -4.37
CA ILE A 176 2.95 12.54 -3.50
C ILE A 176 3.74 11.93 -2.35
N ARG A 177 3.34 12.22 -1.12
CA ARG A 177 3.99 11.73 0.11
C ARG A 177 2.95 11.33 1.14
N CYS A 178 3.30 10.40 2.02
CA CYS A 178 2.50 10.08 3.19
C CYS A 178 2.45 11.28 4.14
N ASN A 179 1.28 11.58 4.69
CA ASN A 179 1.14 12.66 5.65
C ASN A 179 1.70 12.24 7.01
N GLU A 180 2.74 12.92 7.49
CA GLU A 180 3.46 12.58 8.72
C GLU A 180 2.70 12.99 10.00
N GLU A 181 1.73 13.88 9.89
CA GLU A 181 0.87 14.27 11.00
C GLU A 181 -0.27 13.26 11.26
N MET A 182 -0.54 12.39 10.27
CA MET A 182 -1.56 11.36 10.41
C MET A 182 -0.99 10.11 11.08
N THR A 183 -1.63 9.69 12.15
CA THR A 183 -1.25 8.47 12.89
C THR A 183 -2.04 7.23 12.48
N TRP A 184 -3.00 7.37 11.57
CA TRP A 184 -3.84 6.30 11.06
C TRP A 184 -4.52 6.73 9.75
N SER A 185 -4.68 5.79 8.79
CA SER A 185 -5.24 6.02 7.45
C SER A 185 -4.41 6.96 6.55
N GLU A 186 -3.14 7.14 6.84
CA GLU A 186 -2.17 7.81 5.97
C GLU A 186 -2.08 7.14 4.59
N ASP A 187 -2.23 5.82 4.55
CA ASP A 187 -2.28 5.00 3.34
C ASP A 187 -3.43 5.41 2.43
N PHE A 188 -4.63 5.61 3.01
CA PHE A 188 -5.79 6.01 2.24
C PHE A 188 -5.62 7.41 1.66
N LEU A 189 -5.06 8.34 2.42
CA LEU A 189 -4.76 9.68 1.92
C LEU A 189 -3.76 9.63 0.75
N PHE A 190 -2.69 8.85 0.89
CA PHE A 190 -1.72 8.63 -0.18
C PHE A 190 -2.38 8.09 -1.45
N ASN A 191 -3.28 7.11 -1.31
CA ASN A 191 -4.02 6.55 -2.44
C ASN A 191 -4.97 7.58 -3.08
N LEU A 192 -5.67 8.40 -2.30
CA LEU A 192 -6.53 9.47 -2.84
C LEU A 192 -5.71 10.48 -3.66
N GLU A 193 -4.56 10.90 -3.14
CA GLU A 193 -3.65 11.80 -3.85
C GLU A 193 -3.11 11.15 -5.13
N TYR A 194 -2.71 9.88 -5.09
CA TYR A 194 -2.25 9.17 -6.27
C TYR A 194 -3.34 9.06 -7.34
N ILE A 195 -4.56 8.70 -6.96
CA ILE A 195 -5.70 8.56 -7.88
C ILE A 195 -6.02 9.91 -8.56
N ARG A 196 -5.80 11.05 -7.92
CA ARG A 196 -6.02 12.37 -8.53
C ARG A 196 -5.16 12.65 -9.76
N TYR A 197 -3.99 12.01 -9.85
CA TYR A 197 -3.02 12.24 -10.92
C TYR A 197 -2.84 11.05 -11.87
N ALA A 198 -3.25 9.87 -11.47
CA ALA A 198 -3.23 8.68 -12.30
C ALA A 198 -4.48 8.61 -13.20
N ASN A 199 -4.34 8.00 -14.37
CA ASN A 199 -5.40 7.94 -15.37
C ASN A 199 -5.95 6.53 -15.60
N SER A 200 -5.16 5.49 -15.31
CA SER A 200 -5.49 4.11 -15.65
C SER A 200 -5.16 3.14 -14.51
N PHE A 201 -6.12 2.27 -14.21
CA PHE A 201 -6.08 1.35 -13.07
C PHE A 201 -6.49 -0.04 -13.51
N CYS A 202 -5.70 -1.05 -13.17
CA CYS A 202 -6.02 -2.41 -13.50
C CYS A 202 -6.14 -3.28 -12.25
N ALA A 203 -7.07 -4.22 -12.30
CA ALA A 203 -7.23 -5.21 -11.25
C ALA A 203 -6.39 -6.47 -11.52
N LEU A 204 -5.99 -7.13 -10.44
CA LEU A 204 -5.43 -8.46 -10.42
C LEU A 204 -6.24 -9.29 -9.41
N GLU A 205 -6.95 -10.33 -9.90
CA GLU A 205 -7.80 -11.17 -9.05
C GLU A 205 -7.01 -12.18 -8.21
N THR A 206 -5.80 -12.51 -8.63
CA THR A 206 -4.92 -13.38 -7.86
C THR A 206 -4.50 -12.70 -6.56
N PRO A 207 -4.73 -13.31 -5.38
CA PRO A 207 -4.22 -12.74 -4.14
C PRO A 207 -2.70 -12.87 -4.11
N ILE A 208 -2.03 -11.73 -3.93
CA ILE A 208 -0.57 -11.66 -3.98
C ILE A 208 0.08 -11.36 -2.63
N TYR A 209 -0.71 -10.94 -1.67
CA TYR A 209 -0.28 -10.44 -0.38
C TYR A 209 -1.01 -11.20 0.73
N TYR A 210 -0.28 -11.57 1.77
CA TYR A 210 -0.82 -12.26 2.94
C TYR A 210 -0.74 -11.32 4.15
N TYR A 211 -1.86 -10.71 4.46
CA TYR A 211 -2.04 -9.83 5.62
C TYR A 211 -2.26 -10.65 6.89
N ARG A 212 -1.30 -10.59 7.82
CA ARG A 212 -1.40 -11.26 9.12
C ARG A 212 -2.27 -10.44 10.07
N LYS A 213 -3.37 -11.02 10.53
CA LYS A 213 -4.15 -10.40 11.60
C LYS A 213 -3.34 -10.40 12.90
N ASN A 214 -3.04 -9.21 13.37
CA ASN A 214 -2.32 -9.01 14.62
C ASN A 214 -3.18 -8.16 15.57
N ASN A 215 -3.56 -8.74 16.73
CA ASN A 215 -4.37 -8.03 17.74
C ASN A 215 -3.62 -6.86 18.39
N LYS A 216 -2.32 -6.73 18.17
CA LYS A 216 -1.47 -5.62 18.60
C LYS A 216 -1.24 -4.57 17.52
N SER A 217 -1.80 -4.74 16.31
CA SER A 217 -1.65 -3.77 15.22
C SER A 217 -2.23 -2.41 15.60
N ILE A 218 -1.71 -1.37 14.96
CA ILE A 218 -2.22 0.01 15.12
C ILE A 218 -3.73 0.04 14.82
N THR A 219 -4.16 -0.70 13.80
CA THR A 219 -5.56 -0.84 13.41
C THR A 219 -6.40 -1.46 14.54
N ALA A 220 -5.91 -2.50 15.22
CA ALA A 220 -6.65 -3.16 16.29
C ALA A 220 -6.73 -2.32 17.59
N THR A 221 -5.71 -1.50 17.87
CA THR A 221 -5.60 -0.77 19.14
C THR A 221 -6.17 0.65 19.11
N LYS A 222 -6.17 1.32 17.95
CA LYS A 222 -6.62 2.72 17.81
C LYS A 222 -8.07 2.88 17.35
N VAL A 223 -8.75 1.80 16.96
CA VAL A 223 -10.14 1.86 16.49
C VAL A 223 -11.09 1.98 17.68
N ASN A 224 -11.39 3.21 18.08
CA ASN A 224 -12.60 3.55 18.82
C ASN A 224 -13.45 4.51 17.98
N LEU A 225 -14.75 4.56 18.25
CA LEU A 225 -15.70 5.34 17.47
C LEU A 225 -15.29 6.82 17.33
N LEU A 226 -14.77 7.43 18.39
CA LEU A 226 -14.35 8.84 18.38
C LEU A 226 -13.14 9.06 17.48
N ASN A 227 -12.16 8.16 17.53
CA ASN A 227 -10.98 8.23 16.65
C ASN A 227 -11.37 8.01 15.18
N ALA A 228 -12.25 7.05 14.92
CA ALA A 228 -12.76 6.81 13.56
C ALA A 228 -13.47 8.05 12.98
N VAL A 229 -14.30 8.73 13.77
CA VAL A 229 -14.96 9.97 13.34
C VAL A 229 -13.94 11.07 13.07
N LYS A 230 -12.95 11.27 13.95
CA LYS A 230 -11.90 12.28 13.77
C LYS A 230 -11.12 12.05 12.46
N VAL A 231 -10.65 10.81 12.24
CA VAL A 231 -9.89 10.46 11.03
C VAL A 231 -10.74 10.66 9.78
N LYS A 232 -11.97 10.19 9.76
CA LYS A 232 -12.86 10.40 8.62
C LYS A 232 -13.13 11.88 8.34
N THR A 233 -13.31 12.68 9.39
CA THR A 233 -13.52 14.11 9.23
C THR A 233 -12.26 14.79 8.67
N SER A 234 -11.06 14.39 9.08
CA SER A 234 -9.81 14.93 8.54
C SER A 234 -9.53 14.49 7.10
N LEU A 235 -9.93 13.27 6.72
CA LEU A 235 -9.78 12.75 5.35
C LEU A 235 -10.85 13.24 4.38
N PHE A 236 -12.02 13.60 4.88
CA PHE A 236 -13.15 13.96 4.04
C PHE A 236 -12.87 15.11 3.05
N PRO A 237 -12.13 16.18 3.40
CA PRO A 237 -11.76 17.22 2.43
C PRO A 237 -11.01 16.65 1.21
N TYR A 238 -10.07 15.74 1.42
CA TYR A 238 -9.29 15.10 0.34
C TYR A 238 -10.17 14.16 -0.49
N TYR A 239 -11.01 13.37 0.17
CA TYR A 239 -11.98 12.51 -0.49
C TYR A 239 -12.93 13.33 -1.37
N LYS A 240 -13.50 14.41 -0.84
CA LYS A 240 -14.34 15.35 -1.58
C LYS A 240 -13.59 16.01 -2.74
N GLN A 241 -12.32 16.39 -2.51
CA GLN A 241 -11.49 17.06 -3.52
C GLN A 241 -11.27 16.16 -4.73
N LEU A 242 -10.98 14.86 -4.53
CA LEU A 242 -10.87 13.89 -5.61
C LEU A 242 -12.09 13.96 -6.54
N TYR A 243 -13.31 13.88 -6.00
CA TYR A 243 -14.53 13.90 -6.80
C TYR A 243 -14.81 15.27 -7.45
N THR A 244 -14.33 16.34 -6.84
CA THR A 244 -14.43 17.69 -7.41
C THR A 244 -13.52 17.80 -8.62
N ASP A 245 -12.26 17.37 -8.50
CA ASP A 245 -11.24 17.45 -9.57
C ASP A 245 -11.64 16.63 -10.80
N ILE A 246 -12.23 15.45 -10.58
CA ILE A 246 -12.67 14.57 -11.68
C ILE A 246 -14.08 14.87 -12.21
N GLY A 247 -14.74 15.94 -11.69
CA GLY A 247 -16.05 16.40 -12.15
C GLY A 247 -17.22 15.47 -11.79
N LEU A 248 -17.11 14.72 -10.69
CA LEU A 248 -18.17 13.80 -10.23
C LEU A 248 -18.87 14.27 -8.93
N TYR A 249 -18.41 15.36 -8.31
CA TYR A 249 -18.90 15.78 -7.00
C TYR A 249 -20.40 16.05 -6.99
N GLU A 250 -20.92 16.88 -7.92
CA GLU A 250 -22.33 17.25 -7.93
C GLU A 250 -23.26 16.06 -8.23
N GLN A 251 -22.77 15.13 -9.08
CA GLN A 251 -23.53 13.92 -9.44
C GLN A 251 -23.67 12.95 -8.27
N PHE A 252 -22.61 12.80 -7.45
CA PHE A 252 -22.54 11.76 -6.40
C PHE A 252 -22.44 12.33 -4.99
N LYS A 253 -22.81 13.59 -4.78
CA LYS A 253 -22.72 14.29 -3.49
C LYS A 253 -23.28 13.49 -2.30
N PRO A 254 -24.48 12.88 -2.34
CA PRO A 254 -24.99 12.08 -1.22
C PRO A 254 -24.11 10.87 -0.90
N GLN A 255 -23.62 10.16 -1.94
CA GLN A 255 -22.75 9.00 -1.77
C GLN A 255 -21.38 9.39 -1.19
N ILE A 256 -20.83 10.54 -1.61
CA ILE A 256 -19.57 11.08 -1.09
C ILE A 256 -19.70 11.37 0.41
N TYR A 257 -20.82 11.98 0.84
CA TYR A 257 -21.07 12.22 2.26
C TYR A 257 -21.30 10.93 3.07
N ARG A 258 -21.74 9.85 2.42
CA ARG A 258 -21.88 8.54 3.07
C ARG A 258 -20.56 8.02 3.62
N TYR A 259 -19.40 8.43 3.05
CA TYR A 259 -18.08 8.14 3.60
C TYR A 259 -17.98 8.48 5.10
N LEU A 260 -18.54 9.60 5.56
CA LEU A 260 -18.46 10.04 6.96
C LEU A 260 -19.16 9.08 7.94
N VAL A 261 -20.19 8.36 7.49
CA VAL A 261 -21.00 7.44 8.32
C VAL A 261 -20.75 5.97 8.00
N SER A 262 -20.03 5.65 6.89
CA SER A 262 -19.68 4.26 6.56
C SER A 262 -18.76 3.69 7.64
N THR A 263 -18.90 2.41 7.94
CA THR A 263 -17.93 1.68 8.78
C THR A 263 -17.06 0.83 7.87
N ALA A 264 -15.76 0.75 8.14
CA ALA A 264 -14.95 -0.28 7.51
C ALA A 264 -15.54 -1.63 7.95
N GLU A 265 -15.95 -2.45 7.01
CA GLU A 265 -16.34 -3.81 7.35
C GLU A 265 -15.12 -4.52 7.91
N HIS A 266 -15.18 -4.84 9.19
CA HIS A 266 -14.29 -5.79 9.82
C HIS A 266 -14.79 -7.20 9.47
N SER A 267 -14.81 -7.51 8.19
CA SER A 267 -15.12 -8.85 7.70
C SER A 267 -13.87 -9.72 7.67
#